data_27cb6e53c417007a585da1e0dd6a8370
#
_entry.id   27cb6e53c417007a585da1e0dd6a8370
#
_cell.length_a   1.000
_cell.length_b   1.000
_cell.length_c   1.000
_cell.angle_alpha   90.00
_cell.angle_beta   90.00
_cell.angle_gamma   90.00
#
_symmetry.space_group_name_H-M   'P 1'
#
loop_
_entity.id
_entity.type
_entity.pdbx_description
1 polymer ?
#
loop_
_entity_poly.entity_id
_entity_poly.type
_entity_poly.pdbx_seq_one_letter_code
_entity_poly.pdbx_strand_id
1 'polypeptide(L)'
;MPAQRKRKAVVDALFKQLDSISRQCGEQFPLYRLPRERKWKLSRRGSWLGGFWAGLWWRRAAYTELSEDLDQATFWSRQLVAQLDEPSLNRSFVFWYGAAFGGRLAQDQPARELALRAADTLARDYRPDIGGWPLGPGMGVATAGMRP
;
A
#
# COMPACT_ATOMS: atom_id res chain seq x y z
N MET A 1 29.61 9.92 -12.39
CA MET A 1 29.66 8.54 -12.90
C MET A 1 29.54 7.43 -11.82
N PRO A 2 30.38 7.31 -10.79
CA PRO A 2 30.27 6.19 -9.84
C PRO A 2 28.99 6.20 -9.00
N ALA A 3 28.47 7.35 -8.58
CA ALA A 3 27.25 7.46 -7.77
C ALA A 3 25.99 7.02 -8.52
N GLN A 4 25.87 7.35 -9.80
CA GLN A 4 24.72 6.95 -10.63
C GLN A 4 24.71 5.45 -10.89
N ARG A 5 25.87 4.84 -11.14
CA ARG A 5 26.01 3.39 -11.30
C ARG A 5 25.63 2.64 -10.03
N LYS A 6 26.04 3.17 -8.87
CA LYS A 6 25.67 2.61 -7.56
C LYS A 6 24.17 2.69 -7.29
N ARG A 7 23.53 3.83 -7.61
CA ARG A 7 22.07 4.00 -7.49
C ARG A 7 21.31 2.98 -8.35
N LYS A 8 21.72 2.85 -9.63
CA LYS A 8 21.10 1.87 -10.54
C LYS A 8 21.20 0.45 -10.00
N ALA A 9 22.36 0.02 -9.53
CA ALA A 9 22.54 -1.31 -8.96
C ALA A 9 21.63 -1.58 -7.74
N VAL A 10 21.42 -0.58 -6.89
CA VAL A 10 20.50 -0.69 -5.75
C VAL A 10 19.05 -0.84 -6.23
N VAL A 11 18.62 -0.04 -7.20
CA VAL A 11 17.27 -0.12 -7.76
C VAL A 11 17.04 -1.48 -8.43
N ASP A 12 17.98 -1.95 -9.22
CA ASP A 12 17.91 -3.27 -9.87
C ASP A 12 17.80 -4.40 -8.83
N ALA A 13 18.52 -4.30 -7.71
CA ALA A 13 18.43 -5.28 -6.62
C ALA A 13 17.06 -5.24 -5.92
N LEU A 14 16.49 -4.05 -5.69
CA LEU A 14 15.15 -3.89 -5.14
C LEU A 14 14.08 -4.49 -6.05
N PHE A 15 14.17 -4.29 -7.35
CA PHE A 15 13.21 -4.87 -8.32
C PHE A 15 13.31 -6.39 -8.38
N LYS A 16 14.53 -6.95 -8.35
CA LYS A 16 14.71 -8.41 -8.24
C LYS A 16 14.07 -8.97 -6.97
N GLN A 17 14.18 -8.25 -5.85
CA GLN A 17 13.53 -8.64 -4.60
C GLN A 17 12.01 -8.55 -4.72
N LEU A 18 11.47 -7.50 -5.34
CA LEU A 18 10.03 -7.34 -5.59
C LEU A 18 9.49 -8.52 -6.42
N ASP A 19 10.17 -8.89 -7.51
CA ASP A 19 9.82 -10.05 -8.34
C ASP A 19 9.84 -11.36 -7.55
N SER A 20 10.86 -11.54 -6.72
CA SER A 20 11.00 -12.74 -5.88
C SER A 20 9.85 -12.88 -4.88
N ILE A 21 9.45 -11.77 -4.23
CA ILE A 21 8.33 -11.76 -3.30
C ILE A 21 7.01 -12.00 -4.05
N SER A 22 6.80 -11.32 -5.17
CA SER A 22 5.58 -11.45 -5.98
C SER A 22 5.34 -12.90 -6.41
N ARG A 23 6.37 -13.60 -6.89
CA ARG A 23 6.28 -15.04 -7.25
C ARG A 23 5.90 -15.93 -6.05
N GLN A 24 6.33 -15.57 -4.84
CA GLN A 24 6.00 -16.34 -3.62
C GLN A 24 4.60 -16.08 -3.11
N CYS A 25 4.05 -14.92 -3.39
CA CYS A 25 2.78 -14.46 -2.84
C CYS A 25 1.59 -14.64 -3.80
N GLY A 26 1.86 -14.83 -5.10
CA GLY A 26 0.83 -14.91 -6.13
C GLY A 26 -0.02 -13.63 -6.15
N GLU A 27 -1.32 -13.79 -6.11
CA GLU A 27 -2.29 -12.68 -6.13
C GLU A 27 -2.70 -12.16 -4.74
N GLN A 28 -1.93 -12.50 -3.69
CA GLN A 28 -2.17 -12.04 -2.34
C GLN A 28 -1.08 -11.06 -1.90
N PHE A 29 -1.49 -10.06 -1.11
CA PHE A 29 -0.55 -9.08 -0.59
C PHE A 29 0.39 -9.70 0.43
N PRO A 30 1.73 -9.51 0.28
CA PRO A 30 2.68 -9.88 1.31
C PRO A 30 2.55 -8.93 2.51
N LEU A 31 2.47 -9.49 3.71
CA LEU A 31 2.45 -8.70 4.94
C LEU A 31 3.84 -8.68 5.58
N TYR A 32 4.28 -9.82 6.06
CA TYR A 32 5.58 -9.98 6.68
C TYR A 32 6.03 -11.44 6.63
N ARG A 33 7.30 -11.65 6.89
CA ARG A 33 7.90 -12.97 7.07
C ARG A 33 8.88 -12.92 8.24
N LEU A 34 8.70 -13.79 9.20
CA LEU A 34 9.63 -13.90 10.33
C LEU A 34 10.99 -14.45 9.85
N PRO A 35 12.11 -14.11 10.51
CA PRO A 35 13.45 -14.49 10.05
C PRO A 35 13.67 -16.00 9.87
N ARG A 36 12.95 -16.83 10.63
CA ARG A 36 13.05 -18.31 10.57
C ARG A 36 11.97 -18.95 9.69
N GLU A 37 11.01 -18.20 9.20
CA GLU A 37 9.94 -18.69 8.34
C GLU A 37 10.34 -18.62 6.86
N ARG A 38 9.92 -19.63 6.10
CA ARG A 38 10.15 -19.66 4.65
C ARG A 38 9.02 -19.02 3.87
N LYS A 39 7.83 -18.93 4.47
CA LYS A 39 6.61 -18.43 3.81
C LYS A 39 6.22 -17.05 4.32
N TRP A 40 5.71 -16.23 3.44
CA TRP A 40 5.10 -14.95 3.77
C TRP A 40 3.75 -15.15 4.48
N LYS A 41 3.44 -14.30 5.42
CA LYS A 41 2.06 -14.09 5.86
C LYS A 41 1.40 -13.22 4.80
N LEU A 42 0.23 -13.67 4.33
CA LEU A 42 -0.46 -13.09 3.19
C LEU A 42 -1.82 -12.53 3.60
N SER A 43 -2.31 -11.57 2.82
CA SER A 43 -3.66 -11.02 2.96
C SER A 43 -4.31 -10.85 1.57
N ARG A 44 -5.56 -11.25 1.44
CA ARG A 44 -6.33 -10.98 0.23
C ARG A 44 -6.71 -9.51 0.10
N ARG A 45 -6.91 -8.81 1.21
CA ARG A 45 -7.36 -7.41 1.26
C ARG A 45 -6.21 -6.42 1.47
N GLY A 46 -4.98 -6.90 1.67
CA GLY A 46 -3.77 -6.09 1.78
C GLY A 46 -3.47 -5.53 3.16
N SER A 47 -4.43 -5.51 4.11
CA SER A 47 -4.23 -4.78 5.35
C SER A 47 -3.71 -3.35 5.07
N TRP A 48 -3.21 -2.62 6.05
CA TRP A 48 -2.62 -1.30 5.83
C TRP A 48 -1.29 -1.35 5.04
N LEU A 49 -0.63 -2.50 4.99
CA LEU A 49 0.62 -2.70 4.24
C LEU A 49 0.38 -2.80 2.72
N GLY A 50 -0.84 -3.15 2.29
CA GLY A 50 -1.17 -3.31 0.87
C GLY A 50 -0.94 -2.05 0.04
N GLY A 51 -1.14 -0.87 0.64
CA GLY A 51 -0.85 0.40 -0.03
C GLY A 51 0.62 0.56 -0.37
N PHE A 52 1.54 0.18 0.53
CA PHE A 52 2.98 0.21 0.26
C PHE A 52 3.37 -0.78 -0.84
N TRP A 53 2.78 -1.99 -0.83
CA TRP A 53 3.02 -2.99 -1.86
C TRP A 53 2.62 -2.48 -3.25
N ALA A 54 1.41 -1.96 -3.40
CA ALA A 54 0.96 -1.36 -4.66
C ALA A 54 1.80 -0.13 -5.04
N GLY A 55 2.21 0.67 -4.05
CA GLY A 55 3.10 1.82 -4.24
C GLY A 55 4.48 1.46 -4.80
N LEU A 56 5.04 0.32 -4.41
CA LEU A 56 6.29 -0.20 -4.99
C LEU A 56 6.12 -0.53 -6.48
N TRP A 57 5.00 -1.12 -6.88
CA TRP A 57 4.68 -1.41 -8.27
C TRP A 57 4.46 -0.14 -9.08
N TRP A 58 3.78 0.88 -8.56
CA TRP A 58 3.66 2.19 -9.20
C TRP A 58 5.01 2.86 -9.41
N ARG A 59 5.89 2.79 -8.42
CA ARG A 59 7.26 3.31 -8.52
C ARG A 59 8.08 2.58 -9.59
N ARG A 60 7.93 1.26 -9.64
CA ARG A 60 8.61 0.46 -10.65
C ARG A 60 8.09 0.78 -12.05
N ALA A 61 6.77 0.78 -12.25
CA ALA A 61 6.16 1.14 -13.53
C ALA A 61 6.64 2.51 -14.05
N ALA A 62 6.67 3.51 -13.16
CA ALA A 62 7.18 4.84 -13.52
C ALA A 62 8.70 4.88 -13.81
N TYR A 63 9.46 3.94 -13.27
CA TYR A 63 10.90 3.87 -13.51
C TYR A 63 11.26 3.09 -14.77
N THR A 64 10.55 2.01 -15.04
CA THR A 64 10.82 1.11 -16.17
C THR A 64 10.11 1.52 -17.45
N GLU A 65 8.95 2.21 -17.30
CA GLU A 65 8.02 2.56 -18.39
C GLU A 65 7.51 1.31 -19.16
N LEU A 66 7.59 0.13 -18.54
CA LEU A 66 7.11 -1.13 -19.13
C LEU A 66 5.62 -1.33 -18.85
N SER A 67 4.88 -1.77 -19.88
CA SER A 67 3.44 -2.06 -19.77
C SER A 67 3.15 -3.15 -18.73
N GLU A 68 3.98 -4.18 -18.66
CA GLU A 68 3.84 -5.29 -17.71
C GLU A 68 3.91 -4.81 -16.24
N ASP A 69 4.80 -3.87 -15.95
CA ASP A 69 4.92 -3.29 -14.62
C ASP A 69 3.73 -2.36 -14.30
N LEU A 70 3.20 -1.67 -15.32
CA LEU A 70 1.99 -0.87 -15.20
C LEU A 70 0.76 -1.76 -14.92
N ASP A 71 0.63 -2.88 -15.62
CA ASP A 71 -0.44 -3.86 -15.40
C ASP A 71 -0.41 -4.42 -13.99
N GLN A 72 0.78 -4.75 -13.47
CA GLN A 72 0.98 -5.19 -12.09
C GLN A 72 0.58 -4.10 -11.09
N ALA A 73 0.99 -2.86 -11.30
CA ALA A 73 0.64 -1.75 -10.43
C ALA A 73 -0.88 -1.52 -10.39
N THR A 74 -1.53 -1.54 -11.56
CA THR A 74 -2.98 -1.39 -11.70
C THR A 74 -3.72 -2.55 -11.01
N PHE A 75 -3.26 -3.78 -11.19
CA PHE A 75 -3.83 -4.97 -10.55
C PHE A 75 -3.84 -4.81 -9.02
N TRP A 76 -2.70 -4.48 -8.42
CA TRP A 76 -2.59 -4.33 -6.97
C TRP A 76 -3.40 -3.13 -6.44
N SER A 77 -3.40 -2.01 -7.16
CA SER A 77 -4.17 -0.84 -6.79
C SER A 77 -5.67 -1.12 -6.74
N ARG A 78 -6.21 -1.82 -7.74
CA ARG A 78 -7.64 -2.18 -7.79
C ARG A 78 -8.09 -3.06 -6.62
N GLN A 79 -7.25 -3.96 -6.15
CA GLN A 79 -7.59 -4.81 -5.00
C GLN A 79 -7.76 -4.01 -3.70
N LEU A 80 -7.17 -2.81 -3.60
CA LEU A 80 -7.29 -1.95 -2.41
C LEU A 80 -8.70 -1.38 -2.22
N VAL A 81 -9.57 -1.45 -3.23
CA VAL A 81 -10.99 -1.08 -3.09
C VAL A 81 -11.64 -1.71 -1.86
N ALA A 82 -11.25 -2.94 -1.52
CA ALA A 82 -11.73 -3.64 -0.33
C ALA A 82 -11.40 -2.95 1.02
N GLN A 83 -10.50 -1.95 1.00
CA GLN A 83 -10.10 -1.18 2.18
C GLN A 83 -10.87 0.14 2.33
N LEU A 84 -11.68 0.54 1.34
CA LEU A 84 -12.39 1.83 1.38
C LEU A 84 -13.29 1.99 2.60
N ASP A 85 -14.03 0.93 2.92
CA ASP A 85 -15.02 0.93 3.99
C ASP A 85 -14.47 0.43 5.33
N GLU A 86 -13.18 0.09 5.38
CA GLU A 86 -12.54 -0.30 6.64
C GLU A 86 -12.29 0.94 7.51
N PRO A 87 -12.89 1.02 8.69
CA PRO A 87 -12.71 2.17 9.58
C PRO A 87 -11.30 2.15 10.18
N SER A 88 -10.34 2.73 9.47
CA SER A 88 -8.95 2.78 9.89
C SER A 88 -8.31 4.10 9.48
N LEU A 89 -7.60 4.73 10.41
CA LEU A 89 -6.74 5.89 10.12
C LEU A 89 -5.68 5.56 9.06
N ASN A 90 -5.24 4.30 8.98
CA ASN A 90 -4.24 3.86 8.01
C ASN A 90 -4.73 3.90 6.55
N ARG A 91 -6.04 4.10 6.30
CA ARG A 91 -6.55 4.31 4.94
C ARG A 91 -5.81 5.44 4.20
N SER A 92 -5.36 6.47 4.91
CA SER A 92 -4.55 7.54 4.33
C SER A 92 -3.28 6.99 3.66
N PHE A 93 -2.55 6.10 4.33
CA PHE A 93 -1.35 5.47 3.77
C PHE A 93 -1.70 4.47 2.65
N VAL A 94 -2.74 3.66 2.85
CA VAL A 94 -3.18 2.68 1.85
C VAL A 94 -3.42 3.35 0.51
N PHE A 95 -4.22 4.41 0.49
CA PHE A 95 -4.63 5.03 -0.78
C PHE A 95 -3.66 6.10 -1.28
N TRP A 96 -2.87 6.71 -0.40
CA TRP A 96 -1.79 7.59 -0.84
C TRP A 96 -0.75 6.83 -1.67
N TYR A 97 -0.21 5.74 -1.15
CA TYR A 97 0.79 4.96 -1.87
C TYR A 97 0.16 4.06 -2.93
N GLY A 98 -0.95 3.41 -2.59
CA GLY A 98 -1.55 2.38 -3.44
C GLY A 98 -2.37 2.90 -4.60
N ALA A 99 -2.90 4.11 -4.52
CA ALA A 99 -3.76 4.69 -5.55
C ALA A 99 -3.30 6.07 -6.04
N ALA A 100 -3.05 7.03 -5.14
CA ALA A 100 -2.66 8.37 -5.56
C ALA A 100 -1.32 8.38 -6.34
N PHE A 101 -0.39 7.47 -6.05
CA PHE A 101 0.82 7.29 -6.84
C PHE A 101 0.50 6.92 -8.29
N GLY A 102 -0.48 6.04 -8.53
CA GLY A 102 -0.91 5.68 -9.89
C GLY A 102 -1.38 6.89 -10.68
N GLY A 103 -2.27 7.68 -10.10
CA GLY A 103 -2.72 8.92 -10.73
C GLY A 103 -1.62 9.94 -10.98
N ARG A 104 -0.61 10.02 -10.09
CA ARG A 104 0.47 11.03 -10.18
C ARG A 104 1.66 10.59 -11.04
N LEU A 105 2.05 9.33 -10.96
CA LEU A 105 3.27 8.81 -11.59
C LEU A 105 3.00 8.20 -12.96
N ALA A 106 1.84 7.57 -13.13
CA ALA A 106 1.46 6.87 -14.36
C ALA A 106 0.25 7.48 -15.06
N GLN A 107 -0.32 8.57 -14.51
CA GLN A 107 -1.56 9.19 -15.02
C GLN A 107 -2.72 8.19 -15.15
N ASP A 108 -2.72 7.15 -14.30
CA ASP A 108 -3.77 6.13 -14.28
C ASP A 108 -5.05 6.73 -13.68
N GLN A 109 -6.06 6.88 -14.55
CA GLN A 109 -7.32 7.51 -14.17
C GLN A 109 -8.10 6.68 -13.13
N PRO A 110 -8.24 5.34 -13.25
CA PRO A 110 -8.89 4.54 -12.23
C PRO A 110 -8.23 4.64 -10.85
N ALA A 111 -6.91 4.66 -10.78
CA ALA A 111 -6.20 4.84 -9.52
C ALA A 111 -6.42 6.23 -8.91
N ARG A 112 -6.45 7.27 -9.75
CA ARG A 112 -6.79 8.62 -9.31
C ARG A 112 -8.20 8.70 -8.72
N GLU A 113 -9.19 8.10 -9.38
CA GLU A 113 -10.58 8.04 -8.90
C GLU A 113 -10.69 7.28 -7.58
N LEU A 114 -9.99 6.17 -7.44
CA LEU A 114 -9.91 5.42 -6.19
C LEU A 114 -9.32 6.27 -5.06
N ALA A 115 -8.26 7.02 -5.32
CA ALA A 115 -7.64 7.91 -4.35
C ALA A 115 -8.59 9.03 -3.90
N LEU A 116 -9.35 9.63 -4.82
CA LEU A 116 -10.34 10.66 -4.50
C LEU A 116 -11.49 10.09 -3.65
N ARG A 117 -12.02 8.93 -4.02
CA ARG A 117 -13.04 8.24 -3.20
C ARG A 117 -12.55 7.95 -1.78
N ALA A 118 -11.30 7.55 -1.65
CA ALA A 118 -10.71 7.31 -0.33
C ALA A 118 -10.53 8.61 0.48
N ALA A 119 -10.16 9.70 -0.16
CA ALA A 119 -10.08 11.01 0.46
C ALA A 119 -11.45 11.50 0.95
N ASP A 120 -12.50 11.34 0.14
CA ASP A 120 -13.88 11.67 0.52
C ASP A 120 -14.36 10.82 1.71
N THR A 121 -13.99 9.54 1.75
CA THR A 121 -14.33 8.67 2.87
C THR A 121 -13.62 9.12 4.16
N LEU A 122 -12.34 9.47 4.08
CA LEU A 122 -11.61 10.03 5.21
C LEU A 122 -12.21 11.36 5.67
N ALA A 123 -12.59 12.24 4.74
CA ALA A 123 -13.20 13.52 5.08
C ALA A 123 -14.51 13.34 5.83
N ARG A 124 -15.34 12.36 5.45
CA ARG A 124 -16.59 12.03 6.16
C ARG A 124 -16.38 11.48 7.56
N ASP A 125 -15.27 10.79 7.79
CA ASP A 125 -14.96 10.20 9.09
C ASP A 125 -14.33 11.22 10.07
N TYR A 126 -14.05 12.43 9.61
CA TYR A 126 -13.55 13.49 10.48
C TYR A 126 -14.58 13.88 11.53
N ARG A 127 -14.16 13.95 12.77
CA ARG A 127 -14.98 14.29 13.93
C ARG A 127 -14.60 15.69 14.45
N PRO A 128 -15.41 16.73 14.13
CA PRO A 128 -15.13 18.09 14.62
C PRO A 128 -15.14 18.22 16.14
N ASP A 129 -15.94 17.39 16.82
CA ASP A 129 -16.07 17.38 18.28
C ASP A 129 -14.79 16.97 19.01
N ILE A 130 -13.96 16.16 18.37
CA ILE A 130 -12.63 15.75 18.89
C ILE A 130 -11.46 16.36 18.10
N GLY A 131 -11.75 17.12 17.05
CA GLY A 131 -10.73 17.72 16.20
C GLY A 131 -9.86 16.71 15.43
N GLY A 132 -10.40 15.53 15.07
CA GLY A 132 -9.60 14.46 14.46
C GLY A 132 -10.40 13.28 13.93
N TRP A 133 -9.68 12.21 13.63
CA TRP A 133 -10.25 10.95 13.16
C TRP A 133 -10.21 9.88 14.25
N PRO A 134 -11.28 9.07 14.40
CA PRO A 134 -11.25 7.89 15.26
C PRO A 134 -10.18 6.90 14.78
N LEU A 135 -9.48 6.27 15.71
CA LEU A 135 -8.43 5.29 15.36
C LEU A 135 -8.97 4.02 14.68
N GLY A 136 -10.24 3.75 14.83
CA GLY A 136 -10.86 2.54 14.33
C GLY A 136 -10.71 1.34 15.27
N PRO A 137 -11.50 0.27 15.05
CA PRO A 137 -11.44 -0.94 15.87
C PRO A 137 -10.07 -1.60 15.76
N GLY A 138 -9.53 -2.05 16.87
CA GLY A 138 -8.23 -2.74 16.95
C GLY A 138 -7.00 -1.83 17.04
N MET A 139 -7.16 -0.52 16.96
CA MET A 139 -6.07 0.45 17.16
C MET A 139 -6.15 1.17 18.53
N GLY A 140 -7.13 0.85 19.34
CA GLY A 140 -7.21 1.33 20.71
C GLY A 140 -6.07 0.74 21.54
N VAL A 141 -5.42 1.58 22.35
CA VAL A 141 -4.60 1.10 23.45
C VAL A 141 -5.49 0.16 24.26
N ALA A 142 -5.11 -1.11 24.36
CA ALA A 142 -5.74 -1.98 25.32
C ALA A 142 -5.54 -1.31 26.70
N THR A 143 -6.58 -0.71 27.22
CA THR A 143 -6.65 -0.32 28.63
C THR A 143 -6.71 -1.61 29.43
N ALA A 144 -5.59 -2.37 29.41
CA ALA A 144 -5.38 -3.51 30.26
C ALA A 144 -5.27 -2.97 31.68
N GLY A 145 -6.40 -3.04 32.39
CA GLY A 145 -6.36 -3.19 33.83
C GLY A 145 -5.90 -2.00 34.66
N MET A 146 -6.57 -0.84 34.53
CA MET A 146 -6.77 0.01 35.70
C MET A 146 -8.11 -0.37 36.33
N ARG A 147 -8.08 -1.35 37.20
CA ARG A 147 -9.12 -1.51 38.22
C ARG A 147 -8.83 -0.51 39.33
N PRO A 148 -9.87 0.15 39.86
CA PRO A 148 -9.74 1.05 40.99
C PRO A 148 -9.28 0.33 42.24
#